data_308970d43856d6a9234181679cfe25a4
#
_entry.id   308970d43856d6a9234181679cfe25a4
#
_cell.length_a   1.000
_cell.length_b   1.000
_cell.length_c   1.000
_cell.angle_alpha   90.00
_cell.angle_beta   90.00
_cell.angle_gamma   90.00
#
_symmetry.space_group_name_H-M   'P 1'
#
loop_
_entity.id
_entity.type
_entity.pdbx_description
1 polymer ?
#
loop_
_entity_poly.entity_id
_entity_poly.type
_entity_poly.pdbx_seq_one_letter_code
_entity_poly.pdbx_strand_id
1 'polypeptide(L)'
;ALFRHMTMFENIAFGLRVRPRESRPPEAAIREKVGKLLELIQLSPLGNRYPAQLSGGQQQRVALARALAIEPKVLLLDEPFGALDARVRKELRRWLRRLHDELHVASVFVTHDQEEALEVADRVAIMNRGQIEQTGTPAEIYDHPANAFVYEFLGDVTRFDGEYVRPHEIGISRRCGDNPGTAAMVKFIASAGAVVRVELQREESGETVEAEITRERYRELALGVGDLV
;
A
#
# COMPACT_ATOMS: atom_id res chain seq x y z
N ALA A 1 -13.06 16.04 2.44
CA ALA A 1 -14.49 15.66 2.32
C ALA A 1 -15.15 16.38 1.16
N LEU A 2 -16.13 15.75 0.49
CA LEU A 2 -16.92 16.36 -0.58
C LEU A 2 -18.05 17.23 -0.01
N PHE A 3 -18.48 18.23 -0.78
CA PHE A 3 -19.67 19.02 -0.49
C PHE A 3 -20.94 18.18 -0.77
N ARG A 4 -21.67 17.81 0.27
CA ARG A 4 -22.80 16.86 0.19
C ARG A 4 -23.98 17.34 -0.66
N HIS A 5 -24.17 18.65 -0.75
CA HIS A 5 -25.25 19.32 -1.48
C HIS A 5 -24.91 19.63 -2.94
N MET A 6 -23.71 19.27 -3.38
CA MET A 6 -23.24 19.46 -4.75
C MET A 6 -23.09 18.10 -5.46
N THR A 7 -23.38 18.09 -6.76
CA THR A 7 -23.08 16.95 -7.63
C THR A 7 -21.56 16.72 -7.73
N MET A 8 -21.14 15.59 -8.33
CA MET A 8 -19.71 15.33 -8.59
C MET A 8 -19.12 16.40 -9.49
N PHE A 9 -19.83 16.76 -10.56
CA PHE A 9 -19.41 17.82 -11.47
C PHE A 9 -19.20 19.14 -10.73
N GLU A 10 -20.13 19.53 -9.89
CA GLU A 10 -20.07 20.78 -9.12
C GLU A 10 -18.95 20.75 -8.07
N ASN A 11 -18.71 19.61 -7.42
CA ASN A 11 -17.60 19.43 -6.52
C ASN A 11 -16.26 19.66 -7.23
N ILE A 12 -16.06 19.09 -8.41
CA ILE A 12 -14.81 19.25 -9.18
C ILE A 12 -14.69 20.69 -9.70
N ALA A 13 -15.79 21.27 -10.20
CA ALA A 13 -15.82 22.64 -10.73
C ALA A 13 -15.64 23.71 -9.66
N PHE A 14 -15.89 23.40 -8.39
CA PHE A 14 -15.96 24.37 -7.30
C PHE A 14 -14.74 25.29 -7.24
N GLY A 15 -13.53 24.72 -7.20
CA GLY A 15 -12.29 25.48 -7.09
C GLY A 15 -12.04 26.43 -8.27
N LEU A 16 -12.57 26.10 -9.45
CA LEU A 16 -12.48 26.96 -10.64
C LEU A 16 -13.51 28.11 -10.59
N ARG A 17 -14.72 27.81 -10.09
CA ARG A 17 -15.82 28.78 -10.04
C ARG A 17 -15.67 29.86 -8.96
N VAL A 18 -14.97 29.55 -7.86
CA VAL A 18 -14.73 30.50 -6.77
C VAL A 18 -13.55 31.44 -7.02
N ARG A 19 -12.81 31.27 -8.11
CA ARG A 19 -11.73 32.20 -8.51
C ARG A 19 -12.28 33.62 -8.72
N PRO A 20 -11.49 34.67 -8.46
CA PRO A 20 -11.85 36.03 -8.81
C PRO A 20 -12.27 36.15 -10.28
N ARG A 21 -13.16 37.10 -10.61
CA ARG A 21 -13.71 37.24 -11.98
C ARG A 21 -12.63 37.35 -13.05
N GLU A 22 -11.54 38.01 -12.74
CA GLU A 22 -10.40 38.26 -13.65
C GLU A 22 -9.63 36.97 -14.01
N SER A 23 -9.57 35.97 -13.09
CA SER A 23 -8.85 34.70 -13.26
C SER A 23 -9.75 33.50 -13.45
N ARG A 24 -11.08 33.69 -13.42
CA ARG A 24 -12.06 32.64 -13.58
C ARG A 24 -12.19 32.21 -15.04
N PRO A 25 -11.98 30.93 -15.37
CA PRO A 25 -12.20 30.42 -16.71
C PRO A 25 -13.67 30.59 -17.13
N PRO A 26 -13.98 30.78 -18.43
CA PRO A 26 -15.36 30.69 -18.92
C PRO A 26 -16.01 29.37 -18.60
N GLU A 27 -17.32 29.35 -18.42
CA GLU A 27 -18.07 28.13 -18.03
C GLU A 27 -17.88 26.99 -19.04
N ALA A 28 -17.72 27.29 -20.33
CA ALA A 28 -17.40 26.28 -21.36
C ALA A 28 -16.04 25.57 -21.08
N ALA A 29 -15.01 26.34 -20.73
CA ALA A 29 -13.71 25.78 -20.37
C ALA A 29 -13.74 25.00 -19.06
N ILE A 30 -14.54 25.44 -18.07
CA ILE A 30 -14.77 24.68 -16.84
C ILE A 30 -15.41 23.34 -17.16
N ARG A 31 -16.46 23.32 -18.01
CA ARG A 31 -17.13 22.07 -18.41
C ARG A 31 -16.20 21.10 -19.13
N GLU A 32 -15.41 21.60 -20.05
CA GLU A 32 -14.43 20.79 -20.76
C GLU A 32 -13.41 20.18 -19.80
N LYS A 33 -12.84 20.98 -18.90
CA LYS A 33 -11.85 20.54 -17.93
C LYS A 33 -12.41 19.51 -16.95
N VAL A 34 -13.61 19.76 -16.43
CA VAL A 34 -14.28 18.81 -15.51
C VAL A 34 -14.63 17.53 -16.25
N GLY A 35 -15.03 17.61 -17.52
CA GLY A 35 -15.27 16.42 -18.37
C GLY A 35 -14.01 15.54 -18.47
N LYS A 36 -12.87 16.14 -18.83
CA LYS A 36 -11.58 15.43 -18.89
C LYS A 36 -11.17 14.81 -17.55
N LEU A 37 -11.40 15.52 -16.44
CA LEU A 37 -11.13 14.98 -15.10
C LEU A 37 -12.05 13.82 -14.74
N LEU A 38 -13.34 13.90 -15.10
CA LEU A 38 -14.29 12.79 -14.90
C LEU A 38 -13.89 11.55 -15.73
N GLU A 39 -13.39 11.73 -16.94
CA GLU A 39 -12.83 10.66 -17.78
C GLU A 39 -11.58 10.05 -17.13
N LEU A 40 -10.65 10.90 -16.69
CA LEU A 40 -9.41 10.49 -16.03
C LEU A 40 -9.69 9.62 -14.80
N ILE A 41 -10.67 10.00 -13.96
CA ILE A 41 -11.07 9.22 -12.79
C ILE A 41 -12.05 8.07 -13.10
N GLN A 42 -12.40 7.86 -14.38
CA GLN A 42 -13.31 6.82 -14.87
C GLN A 42 -14.73 6.91 -14.28
N LEU A 43 -15.25 8.12 -14.11
CA LEU A 43 -16.56 8.38 -13.53
C LEU A 43 -17.45 9.29 -14.38
N SER A 44 -17.16 9.41 -15.69
CA SER A 44 -17.93 10.27 -16.62
C SER A 44 -19.46 10.09 -16.55
N PRO A 45 -20.01 8.85 -16.49
CA PRO A 45 -21.46 8.65 -16.45
C PRO A 45 -22.11 9.13 -15.15
N LEU A 46 -21.31 9.40 -14.12
CA LEU A 46 -21.80 9.70 -12.78
C LEU A 46 -21.72 11.19 -12.42
N GLY A 47 -21.36 12.08 -13.35
CA GLY A 47 -21.13 13.50 -13.11
C GLY A 47 -22.28 14.23 -12.39
N ASN A 48 -23.51 13.81 -12.62
CA ASN A 48 -24.72 14.39 -12.01
C ASN A 48 -25.12 13.74 -10.67
N ARG A 49 -24.39 12.73 -10.19
CA ARG A 49 -24.67 12.07 -8.91
C ARG A 49 -24.16 12.91 -7.73
N TYR A 50 -24.84 12.77 -6.60
CA TYR A 50 -24.43 13.35 -5.32
C TYR A 50 -23.52 12.41 -4.55
N PRO A 51 -22.67 12.92 -3.63
CA PRO A 51 -21.77 12.08 -2.84
C PRO A 51 -22.42 10.90 -2.13
N ALA A 52 -23.64 11.04 -1.62
CA ALA A 52 -24.38 9.97 -0.96
C ALA A 52 -24.73 8.77 -1.88
N GLN A 53 -24.63 8.95 -3.20
CA GLN A 53 -24.93 7.95 -4.21
C GLN A 53 -23.68 7.22 -4.72
N LEU A 54 -22.53 7.48 -4.10
CA LEU A 54 -21.21 7.00 -4.51
C LEU A 54 -20.60 6.06 -3.47
N SER A 55 -19.83 5.08 -3.94
CA SER A 55 -18.98 4.30 -3.05
C SER A 55 -17.86 5.17 -2.44
N GLY A 56 -17.25 4.73 -1.33
CA GLY A 56 -16.14 5.44 -0.72
C GLY A 56 -14.99 5.73 -1.69
N GLY A 57 -14.58 4.74 -2.50
CA GLY A 57 -13.54 4.92 -3.52
C GLY A 57 -13.92 5.89 -4.63
N GLN A 58 -15.20 5.92 -5.05
CA GLN A 58 -15.69 6.92 -5.99
C GLN A 58 -15.63 8.32 -5.39
N GLN A 59 -16.02 8.49 -4.13
CA GLN A 59 -15.94 9.77 -3.42
C GLN A 59 -14.49 10.26 -3.33
N GLN A 60 -13.53 9.38 -3.05
CA GLN A 60 -12.11 9.72 -2.99
C GLN A 60 -11.56 10.14 -4.36
N ARG A 61 -11.88 9.42 -5.42
CA ARG A 61 -11.50 9.82 -6.79
C ARG A 61 -12.05 11.21 -7.15
N VAL A 62 -13.29 11.51 -6.79
CA VAL A 62 -13.87 12.85 -6.99
C VAL A 62 -13.16 13.92 -6.17
N ALA A 63 -12.82 13.63 -4.91
CA ALA A 63 -12.07 14.56 -4.07
C ALA A 63 -10.69 14.87 -4.66
N LEU A 64 -10.02 13.87 -5.21
CA LEU A 64 -8.74 14.03 -5.89
C LEU A 64 -8.89 14.84 -7.20
N ALA A 65 -9.89 14.53 -8.04
CA ALA A 65 -10.18 15.30 -9.24
C ALA A 65 -10.47 16.78 -8.92
N ARG A 66 -11.19 17.05 -7.82
CA ARG A 66 -11.41 18.42 -7.33
C ARG A 66 -10.10 19.11 -6.97
N ALA A 67 -9.17 18.42 -6.31
CA ALA A 67 -7.87 18.98 -6.00
C ALA A 67 -7.03 19.25 -7.26
N LEU A 68 -7.08 18.35 -8.24
CA LEU A 68 -6.38 18.50 -9.52
C LEU A 68 -6.99 19.59 -10.44
N ALA A 69 -8.28 19.90 -10.31
CA ALA A 69 -8.97 20.88 -11.14
C ALA A 69 -8.32 22.25 -11.11
N ILE A 70 -7.73 22.64 -9.99
CA ILE A 70 -7.04 23.92 -9.80
C ILE A 70 -5.60 23.93 -10.30
N GLU A 71 -5.09 22.78 -10.83
CA GLU A 71 -3.71 22.58 -11.31
C GLU A 71 -2.67 22.92 -10.24
N PRO A 72 -2.67 22.18 -9.12
CA PRO A 72 -1.72 22.43 -8.06
C PRO A 72 -0.30 22.04 -8.49
N LYS A 73 0.71 22.74 -7.98
CA LYS A 73 2.12 22.35 -8.15
C LYS A 73 2.49 21.17 -7.23
N VAL A 74 1.84 21.08 -6.09
CA VAL A 74 2.04 20.02 -5.11
C VAL A 74 0.68 19.52 -4.63
N LEU A 75 0.52 18.20 -4.55
CA LEU A 75 -0.66 17.52 -4.04
C LEU A 75 -0.33 16.91 -2.68
N LEU A 76 -1.10 17.29 -1.66
CA LEU A 76 -0.98 16.73 -0.30
C LEU A 76 -2.19 15.85 -0.02
N LEU A 77 -1.94 14.59 0.33
CA LEU A 77 -2.96 13.59 0.60
C LEU A 77 -2.75 13.01 2.01
N ASP A 78 -3.77 13.09 2.82
CA ASP A 78 -3.79 12.52 4.16
C ASP A 78 -4.64 11.26 4.15
N GLU A 79 -4.04 10.10 4.42
CA GLU A 79 -4.64 8.77 4.38
C GLU A 79 -5.58 8.52 3.19
N PRO A 80 -5.09 8.66 1.94
CA PRO A 80 -5.97 8.63 0.77
C PRO A 80 -6.67 7.29 0.53
N PHE A 81 -6.28 6.23 1.23
CA PHE A 81 -6.80 4.87 1.05
C PHE A 81 -7.50 4.30 2.29
N GLY A 82 -7.47 4.99 3.44
CA GLY A 82 -7.79 4.44 4.75
C GLY A 82 -9.23 3.93 4.95
N ALA A 83 -10.24 4.48 4.26
CA ALA A 83 -11.65 4.13 4.47
C ALA A 83 -12.22 3.16 3.40
N LEU A 84 -11.36 2.37 2.73
CA LEU A 84 -11.74 1.55 1.59
C LEU A 84 -11.61 0.06 1.86
N ASP A 85 -12.48 -0.74 1.24
CA ASP A 85 -12.26 -2.18 1.17
C ASP A 85 -10.98 -2.55 0.38
N ALA A 86 -10.43 -3.72 0.62
CA ALA A 86 -9.14 -4.16 0.05
C ALA A 86 -9.09 -4.11 -1.49
N ARG A 87 -10.21 -4.45 -2.17
CA ARG A 87 -10.28 -4.44 -3.63
C ARG A 87 -10.22 -3.02 -4.18
N VAL A 88 -11.06 -2.14 -3.64
CA VAL A 88 -11.14 -0.73 -4.05
C VAL A 88 -9.82 -0.01 -3.73
N ARG A 89 -9.21 -0.32 -2.59
CA ARG A 89 -7.89 0.20 -2.20
C ARG A 89 -6.83 -0.14 -3.24
N LYS A 90 -6.73 -1.40 -3.63
CA LYS A 90 -5.78 -1.86 -4.65
C LYS A 90 -6.00 -1.19 -6.02
N GLU A 91 -7.26 -1.04 -6.43
CA GLU A 91 -7.60 -0.33 -7.68
C GLU A 91 -7.19 1.14 -7.61
N LEU A 92 -7.43 1.81 -6.48
CA LEU A 92 -7.11 3.22 -6.29
C LEU A 92 -5.59 3.47 -6.22
N ARG A 93 -4.81 2.59 -5.54
CA ARG A 93 -3.34 2.66 -5.54
C ARG A 93 -2.77 2.62 -6.96
N ARG A 94 -3.18 1.63 -7.75
CA ARG A 94 -2.75 1.50 -9.15
C ARG A 94 -3.16 2.68 -10.02
N TRP A 95 -4.34 3.22 -9.75
CA TRP A 95 -4.82 4.37 -10.48
C TRP A 95 -4.04 5.64 -10.09
N LEU A 96 -3.75 5.86 -8.80
CA LEU A 96 -2.96 6.99 -8.33
C LEU A 96 -1.53 6.96 -8.89
N ARG A 97 -0.91 5.78 -8.93
CA ARG A 97 0.40 5.60 -9.56
C ARG A 97 0.39 6.03 -11.03
N ARG A 98 -0.56 5.53 -11.83
CA ARG A 98 -0.71 5.92 -13.24
C ARG A 98 -0.95 7.43 -13.40
N LEU A 99 -1.79 8.01 -12.53
CA LEU A 99 -2.07 9.44 -12.55
C LEU A 99 -0.79 10.27 -12.31
N HIS A 100 0.06 9.83 -11.39
CA HIS A 100 1.34 10.46 -11.13
C HIS A 100 2.25 10.39 -12.36
N ASP A 101 2.34 9.23 -12.99
CA ASP A 101 3.14 9.03 -14.22
C ASP A 101 2.63 9.91 -15.39
N GLU A 102 1.31 10.14 -15.50
CA GLU A 102 0.71 10.94 -16.57
C GLU A 102 0.81 12.46 -16.33
N LEU A 103 0.61 12.93 -15.10
CA LEU A 103 0.48 14.35 -14.80
C LEU A 103 1.77 14.99 -14.27
N HIS A 104 2.75 14.20 -13.82
CA HIS A 104 4.03 14.69 -13.28
C HIS A 104 3.87 15.73 -12.16
N VAL A 105 2.79 15.65 -11.37
CA VAL A 105 2.53 16.52 -10.22
C VAL A 105 3.25 15.97 -9.01
N ALA A 106 4.10 16.78 -8.39
CA ALA A 106 4.72 16.41 -7.14
C ALA A 106 3.63 16.11 -6.08
N SER A 107 3.64 14.91 -5.51
CA SER A 107 2.65 14.52 -4.50
C SER A 107 3.33 14.00 -3.24
N VAL A 108 2.77 14.39 -2.10
CA VAL A 108 3.14 13.85 -0.79
C VAL A 108 1.88 13.23 -0.18
N PHE A 109 1.95 11.98 0.22
CA PHE A 109 0.86 11.35 0.94
C PHE A 109 1.35 10.73 2.25
N VAL A 110 0.48 10.76 3.25
CA VAL A 110 0.70 10.14 4.55
C VAL A 110 -0.17 8.89 4.63
N THR A 111 0.41 7.80 5.05
CA THR A 111 -0.28 6.54 5.31
C THR A 111 0.37 5.79 6.46
N HIS A 112 -0.39 4.97 7.15
CA HIS A 112 0.09 4.02 8.13
C HIS A 112 0.22 2.60 7.54
N ASP A 113 -0.17 2.41 6.28
CA ASP A 113 -0.11 1.15 5.56
C ASP A 113 1.18 1.09 4.73
N GLN A 114 2.04 0.16 5.09
CA GLN A 114 3.35 -0.03 4.43
C GLN A 114 3.23 -0.44 2.95
N GLU A 115 2.23 -1.28 2.61
CA GLU A 115 2.02 -1.69 1.21
C GLU A 115 1.67 -0.49 0.33
N GLU A 116 0.89 0.47 0.88
CA GLU A 116 0.54 1.69 0.16
C GLU A 116 1.78 2.54 -0.14
N ALA A 117 2.64 2.71 0.86
CA ALA A 117 3.87 3.47 0.69
C ALA A 117 4.81 2.81 -0.34
N LEU A 118 5.01 1.50 -0.22
CA LEU A 118 5.94 0.76 -1.10
C LEU A 118 5.42 0.62 -2.55
N GLU A 119 4.09 0.50 -2.77
CA GLU A 119 3.53 0.36 -4.12
C GLU A 119 3.40 1.69 -4.89
N VAL A 120 3.18 2.81 -4.19
CA VAL A 120 2.79 4.08 -4.84
C VAL A 120 3.90 5.10 -4.88
N ALA A 121 4.76 5.19 -3.87
CA ALA A 121 5.74 6.24 -3.75
C ALA A 121 7.04 5.97 -4.55
N ASP A 122 7.65 7.04 -5.07
CA ASP A 122 9.03 6.98 -5.59
C ASP A 122 10.06 7.07 -4.46
N ARG A 123 9.69 7.76 -3.38
CA ARG A 123 10.49 7.87 -2.16
C ARG A 123 9.59 7.79 -0.93
N VAL A 124 10.08 7.10 0.07
CA VAL A 124 9.38 6.90 1.35
C VAL A 124 10.20 7.53 2.47
N ALA A 125 9.52 8.15 3.43
CA ALA A 125 10.10 8.58 4.69
C ALA A 125 9.36 7.88 5.83
N ILE A 126 10.07 7.03 6.58
CA ILE A 126 9.52 6.35 7.75
C ILE A 126 9.72 7.26 8.97
N MET A 127 8.61 7.53 9.66
CA MET A 127 8.59 8.39 10.84
C MET A 127 8.23 7.61 12.10
N ASN A 128 8.92 7.89 13.19
CA ASN A 128 8.64 7.34 14.51
C ASN A 128 8.77 8.44 15.56
N ARG A 129 7.77 8.59 16.43
CA ARG A 129 7.77 9.57 17.53
C ARG A 129 8.18 10.98 17.11
N GLY A 130 7.74 11.41 15.92
CA GLY A 130 8.03 12.75 15.38
C GLY A 130 9.43 12.92 14.76
N GLN A 131 10.20 11.84 14.62
CA GLN A 131 11.51 11.86 13.97
C GLN A 131 11.48 10.99 12.70
N ILE A 132 12.29 11.35 11.72
CA ILE A 132 12.49 10.54 10.51
C ILE A 132 13.58 9.51 10.83
N GLU A 133 13.20 8.23 10.78
CA GLU A 133 14.09 7.09 10.99
C GLU A 133 14.91 6.77 9.73
N GLN A 134 14.24 6.79 8.57
CA GLN A 134 14.88 6.51 7.28
C GLN A 134 14.12 7.17 6.14
N THR A 135 14.88 7.56 5.09
CA THR A 135 14.34 8.00 3.81
C THR A 135 15.06 7.30 2.66
N GLY A 136 14.32 6.86 1.66
CA GLY A 136 14.89 6.20 0.48
C GLY A 136 13.83 5.81 -0.53
N THR A 137 14.22 5.10 -1.57
CA THR A 137 13.29 4.39 -2.44
C THR A 137 12.66 3.22 -1.71
N PRO A 138 11.48 2.72 -2.13
CA PRO A 138 10.89 1.51 -1.57
C PRO A 138 11.89 0.34 -1.45
N ALA A 139 12.65 0.06 -2.49
CA ALA A 139 13.64 -1.01 -2.51
C ALA A 139 14.77 -0.78 -1.48
N GLU A 140 15.37 0.42 -1.45
CA GLU A 140 16.42 0.74 -0.47
C GLU A 140 15.96 0.56 0.98
N ILE A 141 14.73 0.99 1.29
CA ILE A 141 14.20 0.89 2.66
C ILE A 141 13.87 -0.56 3.02
N TYR A 142 13.36 -1.34 2.06
CA TYR A 142 13.01 -2.74 2.26
C TYR A 142 14.24 -3.64 2.39
N ASP A 143 15.24 -3.46 1.51
CA ASP A 143 16.44 -4.30 1.44
C ASP A 143 17.49 -3.91 2.48
N HIS A 144 17.54 -2.61 2.86
CA HIS A 144 18.56 -2.04 3.75
C HIS A 144 17.91 -1.19 4.86
N PRO A 145 17.11 -1.78 5.76
CA PRO A 145 16.50 -1.05 6.87
C PRO A 145 17.57 -0.51 7.82
N ALA A 146 17.45 0.77 8.19
CA ALA A 146 18.47 1.48 8.98
C ALA A 146 18.54 1.02 10.43
N ASN A 147 17.46 0.47 10.98
CA ASN A 147 17.38 0.00 12.36
C ASN A 147 16.28 -1.04 12.55
N ALA A 148 16.23 -1.63 13.74
CA ALA A 148 15.24 -2.64 14.11
C ALA A 148 13.79 -2.16 13.93
N PHE A 149 13.51 -0.89 14.28
CA PHE A 149 12.18 -0.33 14.12
C PHE A 149 11.72 -0.32 12.65
N VAL A 150 12.58 0.12 11.73
CA VAL A 150 12.26 0.14 10.30
C VAL A 150 12.07 -1.29 9.79
N TYR A 151 12.90 -2.22 10.25
CA TYR A 151 12.80 -3.64 9.88
C TYR A 151 11.43 -4.23 10.27
N GLU A 152 11.05 -4.05 11.56
CA GLU A 152 9.78 -4.55 12.11
C GLU A 152 8.56 -3.80 11.51
N PHE A 153 8.70 -2.52 11.20
CA PHE A 153 7.62 -1.73 10.60
C PHE A 153 7.26 -2.21 9.19
N LEU A 154 8.21 -2.75 8.43
CA LEU A 154 8.02 -3.17 7.03
C LEU A 154 7.51 -4.60 6.84
N GLY A 155 7.12 -5.30 7.88
CA GLY A 155 6.50 -6.62 7.80
C GLY A 155 6.87 -7.54 8.94
N ASP A 156 6.34 -8.75 8.84
CA ASP A 156 6.63 -9.79 9.82
C ASP A 156 8.13 -10.09 9.82
N VAL A 157 8.70 -10.16 11.01
CA VAL A 157 10.12 -10.50 11.23
C VAL A 157 10.23 -11.48 12.38
N THR A 158 11.25 -12.30 12.30
CA THR A 158 11.64 -13.21 13.38
C THR A 158 13.10 -12.96 13.74
N ARG A 159 13.48 -13.33 14.97
CA ARG A 159 14.88 -13.35 15.35
C ARG A 159 15.45 -14.73 15.08
N PHE A 160 16.54 -14.78 14.35
CA PHE A 160 17.28 -16.01 14.07
C PHE A 160 18.76 -15.75 14.31
N ASP A 161 19.36 -16.48 15.26
CA ASP A 161 20.76 -16.32 15.71
C ASP A 161 21.16 -14.89 16.09
N GLY A 162 20.19 -14.12 16.64
CA GLY A 162 20.40 -12.73 17.06
C GLY A 162 20.19 -11.68 15.97
N GLU A 163 20.01 -12.10 14.74
CA GLU A 163 19.72 -11.23 13.59
C GLU A 163 18.22 -11.18 13.31
N TYR A 164 17.75 -10.10 12.68
CA TYR A 164 16.40 -9.99 12.15
C TYR A 164 16.34 -10.65 10.78
N VAL A 165 15.40 -11.58 10.61
CA VAL A 165 15.19 -12.32 9.36
C VAL A 165 13.71 -12.28 9.00
N ARG A 166 13.40 -12.15 7.72
CA ARG A 166 12.03 -12.21 7.24
C ARG A 166 11.58 -13.66 7.06
N PRO A 167 10.31 -13.99 7.29
CA PRO A 167 9.82 -15.37 7.17
C PRO A 167 10.12 -16.04 5.83
N HIS A 168 10.12 -15.27 4.72
CA HIS A 168 10.42 -15.79 3.39
C HIS A 168 11.91 -16.01 3.10
N GLU A 169 12.80 -15.48 3.93
CA GLU A 169 14.26 -15.70 3.84
C GLU A 169 14.69 -17.00 4.54
N ILE A 170 13.80 -17.56 5.36
CA ILE A 170 14.07 -18.81 6.07
C ILE A 170 13.79 -20.00 5.17
N GLY A 171 14.86 -20.68 4.77
CA GLY A 171 14.78 -21.92 4.01
C GLY A 171 14.45 -23.12 4.90
N ILE A 172 13.44 -23.91 4.51
CA ILE A 172 13.13 -25.19 5.17
C ILE A 172 13.62 -26.33 4.29
N SER A 173 14.31 -27.30 4.92
CA SER A 173 14.68 -28.56 4.29
C SER A 173 14.39 -29.74 5.23
N ARG A 174 14.13 -30.93 4.64
CA ARG A 174 14.05 -32.12 5.48
C ARG A 174 15.44 -32.48 6.00
N ARG A 175 15.49 -32.93 7.23
CA ARG A 175 16.73 -33.39 7.86
C ARG A 175 17.31 -34.58 7.09
N CYS A 176 18.44 -34.41 6.44
CA CYS A 176 19.15 -35.45 5.71
C CYS A 176 20.63 -35.39 6.09
N GLY A 177 21.11 -36.32 6.90
CA GLY A 177 22.54 -36.48 7.23
C GLY A 177 23.22 -35.19 7.77
N ASP A 178 24.37 -34.85 7.22
CA ASP A 178 25.22 -33.70 7.63
C ASP A 178 24.73 -32.31 7.08
N ASN A 179 23.45 -32.07 7.05
CA ASN A 179 22.93 -30.78 6.60
C ASN A 179 23.33 -29.69 7.63
N PRO A 180 23.96 -28.55 7.19
CA PRO A 180 24.46 -27.52 8.10
C PRO A 180 23.36 -26.60 8.68
N GLY A 181 22.10 -26.98 8.60
CA GLY A 181 20.97 -26.22 9.12
C GLY A 181 20.74 -26.41 10.63
N THR A 182 19.98 -25.50 11.22
CA THR A 182 19.51 -25.62 12.61
C THR A 182 18.28 -26.53 12.68
N ALA A 183 18.33 -27.56 13.53
CA ALA A 183 17.23 -28.48 13.70
C ALA A 183 16.03 -27.80 14.37
N ALA A 184 14.85 -27.96 13.76
CA ALA A 184 13.60 -27.40 14.28
C ALA A 184 12.43 -28.35 14.09
N MET A 185 11.45 -28.28 15.01
CA MET A 185 10.22 -29.06 14.96
C MET A 185 9.08 -28.20 14.42
N VAL A 186 8.35 -28.71 13.45
CA VAL A 186 7.15 -28.06 12.91
C VAL A 186 6.04 -28.04 13.97
N LYS A 187 5.62 -26.88 14.43
CA LYS A 187 4.57 -26.69 15.44
C LYS A 187 3.22 -26.38 14.84
N PHE A 188 3.20 -25.55 13.81
CA PHE A 188 1.96 -25.13 13.18
C PHE A 188 2.16 -24.90 11.68
N ILE A 189 1.13 -25.14 10.89
CA ILE A 189 1.13 -24.92 9.45
C ILE A 189 -0.17 -24.21 9.08
N ALA A 190 -0.06 -23.01 8.52
CA ALA A 190 -1.16 -22.25 7.98
C ALA A 190 -1.04 -22.14 6.46
N SER A 191 -1.94 -22.80 5.73
CA SER A 191 -1.98 -22.74 4.27
C SER A 191 -3.05 -21.77 3.80
N ALA A 192 -2.67 -20.52 3.54
CA ALA A 192 -3.57 -19.50 3.07
C ALA A 192 -3.05 -18.88 1.73
N GLY A 193 -3.80 -19.08 0.65
CA GLY A 193 -3.43 -18.47 -0.64
C GLY A 193 -2.23 -19.12 -1.33
N ALA A 194 -1.30 -18.31 -1.83
CA ALA A 194 -0.14 -18.76 -2.61
C ALA A 194 1.02 -19.25 -1.75
N VAL A 195 1.05 -18.88 -0.49
CA VAL A 195 2.12 -19.19 0.45
C VAL A 195 1.62 -20.06 1.60
N VAL A 196 2.56 -20.75 2.25
CA VAL A 196 2.33 -21.55 3.44
C VAL A 196 3.25 -21.03 4.54
N ARG A 197 2.64 -20.60 5.65
CA ARG A 197 3.38 -20.21 6.86
C ARG A 197 3.59 -21.43 7.74
N VAL A 198 4.81 -21.60 8.18
CA VAL A 198 5.24 -22.73 9.01
C VAL A 198 5.89 -22.18 10.26
N GLU A 199 5.31 -22.49 11.42
CA GLU A 199 5.89 -22.17 12.71
C GLU A 199 6.82 -23.31 13.13
N LEU A 200 8.06 -22.95 13.38
CA LEU A 200 9.15 -23.87 13.70
C LEU A 200 9.65 -23.59 15.11
N GLN A 201 9.79 -24.61 15.95
CA GLN A 201 10.46 -24.51 17.24
C GLN A 201 11.86 -25.11 17.13
N ARG A 202 12.88 -24.31 17.39
CA ARG A 202 14.29 -24.75 17.39
C ARG A 202 14.53 -25.75 18.51
N GLU A 203 15.21 -26.86 18.22
CA GLU A 203 15.50 -27.89 19.24
C GLU A 203 16.46 -27.38 20.33
N GLU A 204 17.48 -26.59 19.95
CA GLU A 204 18.52 -26.16 20.88
C GLU A 204 18.06 -25.03 21.82
N SER A 205 17.41 -23.99 21.27
CA SER A 205 17.03 -22.80 22.05
C SER A 205 15.59 -22.83 22.55
N GLY A 206 14.74 -23.63 21.94
CA GLY A 206 13.29 -23.61 22.17
C GLY A 206 12.58 -22.40 21.57
N GLU A 207 13.32 -21.51 20.90
CA GLU A 207 12.75 -20.34 20.25
C GLU A 207 11.83 -20.73 19.08
N THR A 208 10.76 -19.95 18.93
CA THR A 208 9.84 -20.11 17.81
C THR A 208 10.21 -19.16 16.67
N VAL A 209 10.27 -19.71 15.47
CA VAL A 209 10.61 -18.99 14.23
C VAL A 209 9.50 -19.23 13.22
N GLU A 210 9.05 -18.20 12.55
CA GLU A 210 8.09 -18.31 11.45
C GLU A 210 8.82 -18.30 10.11
N ALA A 211 8.51 -19.28 9.26
CA ALA A 211 8.99 -19.36 7.89
C ALA A 211 7.82 -19.31 6.90
N GLU A 212 8.04 -18.67 5.75
CA GLU A 212 7.07 -18.59 4.68
C GLU A 212 7.64 -19.25 3.41
N ILE A 213 6.96 -20.31 2.94
CA ILE A 213 7.38 -21.07 1.76
C ILE A 213 6.27 -21.10 0.70
N THR A 214 6.64 -21.36 -0.56
CA THR A 214 5.66 -21.54 -1.63
C THR A 214 4.86 -22.82 -1.44
N ARG A 215 3.63 -22.87 -1.97
CA ARG A 215 2.82 -24.11 -1.97
C ARG A 215 3.49 -25.27 -2.67
N GLU A 216 4.27 -24.99 -3.71
CA GLU A 216 5.05 -26.02 -4.44
C GLU A 216 6.10 -26.61 -3.51
N ARG A 217 6.88 -25.76 -2.86
CA ARG A 217 7.89 -26.20 -1.89
C ARG A 217 7.29 -26.97 -0.71
N TYR A 218 6.14 -26.52 -0.20
CA TYR A 218 5.42 -27.23 0.84
C TYR A 218 5.02 -28.66 0.44
N ARG A 219 4.53 -28.84 -0.82
CA ARG A 219 4.16 -30.18 -1.34
C ARG A 219 5.37 -31.07 -1.54
N GLU A 220 6.48 -30.53 -2.06
CA GLU A 220 7.74 -31.27 -2.21
C GLU A 220 8.25 -31.78 -0.86
N LEU A 221 8.22 -30.92 0.16
CA LEU A 221 8.68 -31.27 1.49
C LEU A 221 7.70 -32.21 2.22
N ALA A 222 6.43 -32.26 1.83
CA ALA A 222 5.36 -33.02 2.46
C ALA A 222 5.38 -32.89 4.01
N LEU A 223 5.45 -31.62 4.48
CA LEU A 223 5.58 -31.31 5.91
C LEU A 223 4.30 -31.63 6.68
N GLY A 224 4.47 -32.20 7.88
CA GLY A 224 3.43 -32.35 8.86
C GLY A 224 3.81 -31.73 10.20
N VAL A 225 2.81 -31.44 11.04
CA VAL A 225 3.05 -30.99 12.42
C VAL A 225 3.75 -32.13 13.19
N GLY A 226 4.84 -31.78 13.86
CA GLY A 226 5.72 -32.72 14.57
C GLY A 226 6.91 -33.23 13.75
N ASP A 227 6.99 -32.91 12.46
CA ASP A 227 8.16 -33.24 11.64
C ASP A 227 9.39 -32.45 12.13
N LEU A 228 10.56 -33.12 12.08
CA LEU A 228 11.88 -32.51 12.26
C LEU A 228 12.43 -32.07 10.89
N VAL A 229 12.84 -30.84 10.81
CA VAL A 229 13.37 -30.21 9.60
C VAL A 229 14.71 -29.60 9.87
#